data_dd1b1cf5be8ac3665a7aebed25add6d4
#
_entry.id   dd1b1cf5be8ac3665a7aebed25add6d4
#
_cell.length_a   1.000
_cell.length_b   1.000
_cell.length_c   1.000
_cell.angle_alpha   90.00
_cell.angle_beta   90.00
_cell.angle_gamma   90.00
#
_symmetry.space_group_name_H-M   'P 1'
#
loop_
_entity.id
_entity.type
_entity.pdbx_description
1 polymer ?
#
loop_
_entity_poly.entity_id
_entity_poly.type
_entity_poly.pdbx_seq_one_letter_code
_entity_poly.pdbx_strand_id
1 'polypeptide(L)'
;IELTASTATVAEAAQALGVQPGMIAKTMSFLQGDQAVLILTEGTAKVDNRKYKDTFHTKAKMIPFEDVERLIGHAPGGVCPFGVPDEVEIYLDESLRQFETVYPAAGNDHSAVKLTLSELEQAANAKGWVDVCREIETPV
;
A
#
# COMPACT_ATOMS: atom_id res chain seq x y z
N ILE A 1 0.64 5.83 -15.73
CA ILE A 1 -0.47 5.42 -16.61
C ILE A 1 -1.77 6.00 -16.08
N GLU A 2 -2.43 6.80 -16.86
CA GLU A 2 -3.79 7.21 -16.57
C GLU A 2 -4.76 6.30 -17.29
N LEU A 3 -5.79 5.86 -16.57
CA LEU A 3 -6.77 4.93 -17.07
C LEU A 3 -8.14 5.60 -17.18
N THR A 4 -8.95 5.18 -18.15
CA THR A 4 -10.32 5.68 -18.28
C THR A 4 -11.26 5.03 -17.27
N ALA A 5 -10.90 3.86 -16.73
CA ALA A 5 -11.67 3.17 -15.71
C ALA A 5 -11.13 3.51 -14.32
N SER A 6 -12.00 3.44 -13.31
CA SER A 6 -11.62 3.69 -11.92
C SER A 6 -10.62 2.65 -11.42
N THR A 7 -9.63 3.09 -10.64
CA THR A 7 -8.67 2.24 -9.95
C THR A 7 -8.76 2.39 -8.43
N ALA A 8 -9.89 2.87 -7.93
CA ALA A 8 -10.10 3.13 -6.50
C ALA A 8 -10.03 1.85 -5.65
N THR A 9 -10.40 0.70 -6.20
CA THR A 9 -10.26 -0.59 -5.53
C THR A 9 -9.23 -1.45 -6.22
N VAL A 10 -8.69 -2.44 -5.50
CA VAL A 10 -7.73 -3.40 -6.07
C VAL A 10 -8.35 -4.16 -7.24
N ALA A 11 -9.60 -4.61 -7.10
CA ALA A 11 -10.28 -5.35 -8.17
C ALA A 11 -10.47 -4.49 -9.42
N GLU A 12 -10.88 -3.24 -9.26
CA GLU A 12 -11.05 -2.31 -10.37
C GLU A 12 -9.72 -2.00 -11.04
N ALA A 13 -8.67 -1.78 -10.27
CA ALA A 13 -7.33 -1.53 -10.81
C ALA A 13 -6.80 -2.72 -11.59
N ALA A 14 -6.93 -3.93 -11.04
CA ALA A 14 -6.48 -5.15 -11.70
C ALA A 14 -7.20 -5.37 -13.02
N GLN A 15 -8.51 -5.18 -13.05
CA GLN A 15 -9.32 -5.32 -14.25
C GLN A 15 -8.92 -4.29 -15.31
N ALA A 16 -8.78 -3.04 -14.92
CA ALA A 16 -8.43 -1.95 -15.82
C ALA A 16 -7.04 -2.15 -16.46
N LEU A 17 -6.09 -2.69 -15.70
CA LEU A 17 -4.73 -2.94 -16.17
C LEU A 17 -4.55 -4.31 -16.82
N GLY A 18 -5.50 -5.22 -16.67
CA GLY A 18 -5.39 -6.57 -17.21
C GLY A 18 -4.36 -7.43 -16.47
N VAL A 19 -4.17 -7.21 -15.18
CA VAL A 19 -3.19 -7.91 -14.35
C VAL A 19 -3.85 -8.63 -13.19
N GLN A 20 -3.08 -9.48 -12.48
CA GLN A 20 -3.59 -10.16 -11.29
C GLN A 20 -3.78 -9.16 -10.16
N PRO A 21 -4.84 -9.33 -9.34
CA PRO A 21 -5.09 -8.43 -8.20
C PRO A 21 -3.90 -8.29 -7.24
N GLY A 22 -3.14 -9.37 -7.03
CA GLY A 22 -1.95 -9.33 -6.18
C GLY A 22 -0.85 -8.41 -6.69
N MET A 23 -0.80 -8.13 -7.98
CA MET A 23 0.20 -7.22 -8.56
C MET A 23 -0.13 -5.75 -8.27
N ILE A 24 -1.32 -5.44 -7.81
CA ILE A 24 -1.66 -4.10 -7.38
C ILE A 24 -1.05 -3.88 -5.99
N ALA A 25 -0.11 -2.96 -5.89
CA ALA A 25 0.48 -2.60 -4.60
C ALA A 25 -0.46 -1.61 -3.92
N LYS A 26 -1.24 -2.11 -2.97
CA LYS A 26 -2.14 -1.24 -2.22
C LYS A 26 -1.40 -0.58 -1.06
N THR A 27 -1.74 0.67 -0.80
CA THR A 27 -1.17 1.46 0.27
C THR A 27 -2.17 1.53 1.42
N MET A 28 -1.79 0.97 2.56
CA MET A 28 -2.61 1.00 3.77
C MET A 28 -2.04 2.05 4.72
N SER A 29 -2.91 2.83 5.34
CA SER A 29 -2.50 3.93 6.22
C SER A 29 -2.85 3.62 7.67
N PHE A 30 -1.85 3.70 8.54
CA PHE A 30 -1.98 3.41 9.97
C PHE A 30 -1.53 4.60 10.81
N LEU A 31 -2.03 4.66 12.02
CA LEU A 31 -1.67 5.66 13.01
C LEU A 31 -1.03 4.98 14.20
N GLN A 32 0.21 5.37 14.54
CA GLN A 32 0.94 4.88 15.70
C GLN A 32 1.16 6.06 16.64
N GLY A 33 0.30 6.22 17.62
CA GLY A 33 0.27 7.46 18.40
C GLY A 33 -0.07 8.63 17.48
N ASP A 34 0.84 9.58 17.32
CA ASP A 34 0.70 10.71 16.39
C ASP A 34 1.41 10.48 15.06
N GLN A 35 2.06 9.32 14.89
CA GLN A 35 2.85 9.02 13.70
C GLN A 35 1.99 8.35 12.63
N ALA A 36 1.92 8.95 11.45
CA ALA A 36 1.28 8.33 10.28
C ALA A 36 2.26 7.37 9.63
N VAL A 37 1.80 6.18 9.29
CA VAL A 37 2.59 5.11 8.67
C VAL A 37 1.84 4.56 7.46
N LEU A 38 2.54 4.45 6.34
CA LEU A 38 2.02 3.78 5.15
C LEU A 38 2.72 2.43 4.99
N ILE A 39 1.96 1.39 4.71
CA ILE A 39 2.48 0.07 4.42
C ILE A 39 1.92 -0.37 3.07
N LEU A 40 2.80 -0.67 2.13
CA LEU A 40 2.42 -1.19 0.83
C LEU A 40 2.44 -2.70 0.87
N THR A 41 1.34 -3.32 0.45
CA THR A 41 1.18 -4.77 0.42
C THR A 41 0.72 -5.22 -0.97
N GLU A 42 0.83 -6.52 -1.25
CA GLU A 42 0.20 -7.05 -2.44
C GLU A 42 -1.33 -6.89 -2.32
N GLY A 43 -2.02 -6.79 -3.47
CA GLY A 43 -3.40 -6.33 -3.51
C GLY A 43 -4.42 -7.18 -2.75
N THR A 44 -4.15 -8.48 -2.59
CA THR A 44 -5.07 -9.39 -1.91
C THR A 44 -4.70 -9.65 -0.45
N ALA A 45 -3.56 -9.13 0.01
CA ALA A 45 -3.07 -9.35 1.36
C ALA A 45 -3.94 -8.65 2.40
N LYS A 46 -3.99 -9.26 3.57
CA LYS A 46 -4.64 -8.69 4.75
C LYS A 46 -3.63 -8.58 5.87
N VAL A 47 -3.68 -7.48 6.60
CA VAL A 47 -2.80 -7.29 7.76
C VAL A 47 -3.19 -8.27 8.86
N ASP A 48 -2.18 -8.94 9.41
CA ASP A 48 -2.31 -9.78 10.58
C ASP A 48 -2.00 -8.93 11.82
N ASN A 49 -2.96 -8.78 12.71
CA ASN A 49 -2.81 -7.90 13.87
C ASN A 49 -1.68 -8.34 14.79
N ARG A 50 -1.43 -9.64 14.92
CA ARG A 50 -0.35 -10.16 15.74
C ARG A 50 1.01 -9.84 15.13
N LYS A 51 1.17 -10.07 13.84
CA LYS A 51 2.42 -9.74 13.12
C LYS A 51 2.70 -8.23 13.18
N TYR A 52 1.67 -7.42 13.02
CA TYR A 52 1.80 -5.96 13.13
C TYR A 52 2.30 -5.56 14.51
N LYS A 53 1.68 -6.11 15.57
CA LYS A 53 2.08 -5.83 16.93
C LYS A 53 3.50 -6.31 17.23
N ASP A 54 3.87 -7.48 16.73
CA ASP A 54 5.22 -8.02 16.92
C ASP A 54 6.27 -7.15 16.22
N THR A 55 5.93 -6.55 15.08
CA THR A 55 6.84 -5.69 14.29
C THR A 55 6.95 -4.28 14.85
N PHE A 56 5.83 -3.66 15.17
CA PHE A 56 5.78 -2.25 15.57
C PHE A 56 5.55 -2.02 17.06
N HIS A 57 5.31 -3.09 17.84
CA HIS A 57 5.08 -3.04 19.29
C HIS A 57 3.85 -2.22 19.68
N THR A 58 2.89 -2.10 18.78
CA THR A 58 1.61 -1.41 19.02
C THR A 58 0.52 -2.08 18.17
N LYS A 59 -0.73 -1.88 18.55
CA LYS A 59 -1.86 -2.43 17.80
C LYS A 59 -2.00 -1.74 16.44
N ALA A 60 -2.41 -2.51 15.44
CA ALA A 60 -2.77 -1.96 14.14
C ALA A 60 -4.02 -1.08 14.30
N LYS A 61 -3.90 0.18 13.92
CA LYS A 61 -5.00 1.14 13.95
C LYS A 61 -4.94 1.96 12.68
N MET A 62 -5.94 1.81 11.82
CA MET A 62 -5.99 2.57 10.58
C MET A 62 -6.30 4.04 10.87
N ILE A 63 -5.75 4.92 10.03
CA ILE A 63 -6.08 6.34 10.10
C ILE A 63 -7.58 6.48 9.78
N PRO A 64 -8.36 7.20 10.60
CA PRO A 64 -9.77 7.45 10.29
C PRO A 64 -9.93 8.08 8.91
N PHE A 65 -10.96 7.65 8.18
CA PHE A 65 -11.21 8.10 6.80
C PHE A 65 -11.14 9.62 6.66
N GLU A 66 -11.73 10.34 7.59
CA GLU A 66 -11.79 11.81 7.56
C GLU A 66 -10.44 12.49 7.82
N ASP A 67 -9.47 11.75 8.34
CA ASP A 67 -8.13 12.29 8.65
C ASP A 67 -7.08 11.92 7.60
N VAL A 68 -7.39 11.03 6.67
CA VAL A 68 -6.41 10.53 5.69
C VAL A 68 -5.82 11.65 4.85
N GLU A 69 -6.66 12.50 4.27
CA GLU A 69 -6.18 13.58 3.40
C GLU A 69 -5.32 14.57 4.19
N ARG A 70 -5.72 14.91 5.42
CA ARG A 70 -4.98 15.82 6.27
C ARG A 70 -3.59 15.30 6.64
N LEU A 71 -3.49 14.00 6.96
CA LEU A 71 -2.25 13.40 7.45
C LEU A 71 -1.34 12.93 6.32
N ILE A 72 -1.90 12.46 5.22
CA ILE A 72 -1.15 11.82 4.14
C ILE A 72 -1.00 12.73 2.92
N GLY A 73 -1.94 13.68 2.74
CA GLY A 73 -1.93 14.57 1.58
C GLY A 73 -2.61 14.01 0.33
N HIS A 74 -3.27 12.85 0.45
CA HIS A 74 -4.03 12.23 -0.63
C HIS A 74 -5.43 11.89 -0.14
N ALA A 75 -6.44 12.04 -1.01
CA ALA A 75 -7.80 11.61 -0.70
C ALA A 75 -7.84 10.08 -0.49
N PRO A 76 -8.77 9.56 0.35
CA PRO A 76 -8.78 8.12 0.69
C PRO A 76 -8.80 7.17 -0.50
N GLY A 77 -9.46 7.51 -1.59
CA GLY A 77 -9.48 6.67 -2.80
C GLY A 77 -8.20 6.73 -3.64
N GLY A 78 -7.30 7.66 -3.34
CA GLY A 78 -6.06 7.88 -4.09
C GLY A 78 -4.80 7.83 -3.25
N VAL A 79 -4.84 7.22 -2.06
CA VAL A 79 -3.66 7.12 -1.20
C VAL A 79 -2.55 6.34 -1.93
N CYS A 80 -1.37 6.95 -2.00
CA CYS A 80 -0.20 6.35 -2.63
C CYS A 80 1.05 6.77 -1.84
N PRO A 81 2.21 6.11 -2.07
CA PRO A 81 3.40 6.41 -1.30
C PRO A 81 4.19 7.62 -1.80
N PHE A 82 3.70 8.31 -2.83
CA PHE A 82 4.44 9.41 -3.47
C PHE A 82 3.89 10.75 -3.04
N GLY A 83 4.78 11.74 -2.86
CA GLY A 83 4.36 13.09 -2.54
C GLY A 83 3.73 13.25 -1.17
N VAL A 84 4.04 12.37 -0.22
CA VAL A 84 3.52 12.46 1.15
C VAL A 84 4.42 13.36 2.00
N PRO A 85 3.91 13.92 3.12
CA PRO A 85 4.75 14.69 4.04
C PRO A 85 5.95 13.88 4.54
N ASP A 86 7.07 14.55 4.79
CA ASP A 86 8.33 13.91 5.20
C ASP A 86 8.20 13.13 6.52
N GLU A 87 7.30 13.55 7.40
CA GLU A 87 7.07 12.90 8.68
C GLU A 87 6.31 11.57 8.57
N VAL A 88 5.73 11.27 7.40
CA VAL A 88 5.06 9.98 7.17
C VAL A 88 6.10 8.90 6.92
N GLU A 89 6.04 7.82 7.68
CA GLU A 89 6.93 6.67 7.50
C GLU A 89 6.32 5.69 6.51
N ILE A 90 7.14 5.16 5.59
CA ILE A 90 6.70 4.24 4.55
C ILE A 90 7.46 2.93 4.65
N TYR A 91 6.74 1.82 4.63
CA TYR A 91 7.31 0.46 4.65
C TYR A 91 6.73 -0.36 3.51
N LEU A 92 7.52 -1.30 3.01
CA LEU A 92 7.06 -2.30 2.04
C LEU A 92 6.90 -3.64 2.75
N ASP A 93 5.79 -4.32 2.49
CA ASP A 93 5.54 -5.63 3.09
C ASP A 93 6.13 -6.75 2.26
N GLU A 94 6.59 -7.81 2.92
CA GLU A 94 7.19 -8.98 2.26
C GLU A 94 6.24 -9.64 1.26
N SER A 95 4.93 -9.46 1.38
CA SER A 95 3.95 -9.98 0.42
C SER A 95 4.18 -9.51 -1.01
N LEU A 96 4.80 -8.33 -1.19
CA LEU A 96 5.13 -7.80 -2.51
C LEU A 96 6.21 -8.61 -3.22
N ARG A 97 7.03 -9.35 -2.51
CA ARG A 97 8.15 -10.11 -3.08
C ARG A 97 7.73 -11.30 -3.94
N GLN A 98 6.44 -11.58 -4.01
CA GLN A 98 5.88 -12.59 -4.92
C GLN A 98 5.95 -12.16 -6.38
N PHE A 99 6.12 -10.87 -6.64
CA PHE A 99 6.09 -10.29 -7.99
C PHE A 99 7.36 -9.49 -8.27
N GLU A 100 7.82 -9.53 -9.51
CA GLU A 100 8.96 -8.71 -9.95
C GLU A 100 8.56 -7.26 -10.18
N THR A 101 7.34 -7.04 -10.63
CA THR A 101 6.78 -5.71 -10.89
C THR A 101 5.41 -5.60 -10.24
N VAL A 102 5.10 -4.40 -9.79
CA VAL A 102 3.82 -4.09 -9.13
C VAL A 102 3.28 -2.76 -9.65
N TYR A 103 2.01 -2.51 -9.36
CA TYR A 103 1.29 -1.31 -9.83
C TYR A 103 0.73 -0.55 -8.62
N PRO A 104 1.51 0.35 -8.01
CA PRO A 104 0.97 1.25 -6.98
C PRO A 104 0.12 2.35 -7.61
N ALA A 105 -0.85 2.87 -6.86
CA ALA A 105 -1.60 4.04 -7.27
C ALA A 105 -0.68 5.25 -7.39
N ALA A 106 -1.04 6.20 -8.26
CA ALA A 106 -0.21 7.36 -8.57
C ALA A 106 -0.86 8.68 -8.14
N GLY A 107 -1.63 8.68 -7.05
CA GLY A 107 -2.15 9.89 -6.43
C GLY A 107 -3.62 10.21 -6.73
N ASN A 108 -4.28 9.44 -7.58
CA ASN A 108 -5.72 9.56 -7.79
C ASN A 108 -6.30 8.17 -8.13
N ASP A 109 -7.63 8.08 -8.21
CA ASP A 109 -8.31 6.80 -8.40
C ASP A 109 -8.37 6.32 -9.86
N HIS A 110 -7.67 7.00 -10.77
CA HIS A 110 -7.57 6.64 -12.18
C HIS A 110 -6.13 6.46 -12.66
N SER A 111 -5.16 6.53 -11.76
CA SER A 111 -3.74 6.47 -12.12
C SER A 111 -3.03 5.32 -11.42
N ALA A 112 -2.11 4.70 -12.13
CA ALA A 112 -1.20 3.71 -11.60
C ALA A 112 0.12 3.77 -12.35
N VAL A 113 1.21 3.35 -11.72
CA VAL A 113 2.52 3.25 -12.36
C VAL A 113 3.01 1.82 -12.24
N LYS A 114 3.79 1.36 -13.22
CA LYS A 114 4.42 0.04 -13.20
C LYS A 114 5.85 0.20 -12.71
N LEU A 115 6.19 -0.44 -11.60
CA LEU A 115 7.52 -0.35 -10.99
C LEU A 115 8.04 -1.72 -10.62
N THR A 116 9.35 -1.92 -10.72
CA THR A 116 10.02 -3.03 -10.04
C THR A 116 9.99 -2.74 -8.53
N LEU A 117 10.24 -3.76 -7.71
CA LEU A 117 10.29 -3.57 -6.26
C LEU A 117 11.42 -2.61 -5.87
N SER A 118 12.56 -2.67 -6.54
CA SER A 118 13.67 -1.75 -6.30
C SER A 118 13.30 -0.31 -6.65
N GLU A 119 12.63 -0.09 -7.77
CA GLU A 119 12.15 1.23 -8.15
C GLU A 119 11.12 1.76 -7.17
N LEU A 120 10.22 0.90 -6.70
CA LEU A 120 9.21 1.28 -5.72
C LEU A 120 9.85 1.72 -4.39
N GLU A 121 10.82 0.95 -3.92
CA GLU A 121 11.52 1.26 -2.66
C GLU A 121 12.19 2.63 -2.73
N GLN A 122 12.84 2.94 -3.85
CA GLN A 122 13.50 4.24 -4.05
C GLN A 122 12.50 5.37 -4.24
N ALA A 123 11.49 5.17 -5.08
CA ALA A 123 10.50 6.21 -5.37
C ALA A 123 9.66 6.58 -4.15
N ALA A 124 9.35 5.61 -3.31
CA ALA A 124 8.58 5.83 -2.09
C ALA A 124 9.45 6.31 -0.92
N ASN A 125 10.76 6.26 -1.06
CA ASN A 125 11.70 6.53 0.03
C ASN A 125 11.35 5.67 1.26
N ALA A 126 11.16 4.37 1.03
CA ALA A 126 10.74 3.44 2.07
C ALA A 126 11.83 3.27 3.12
N LYS A 127 11.43 3.19 4.38
CA LYS A 127 12.34 2.98 5.50
C LYS A 127 12.85 1.55 5.59
N GLY A 128 12.10 0.60 5.07
CA GLY A 128 12.50 -0.81 5.10
C GLY A 128 11.36 -1.73 4.72
N TRP A 129 11.60 -3.01 4.93
CA TRP A 129 10.65 -4.08 4.67
C TRP A 129 10.11 -4.64 5.98
N VAL A 130 8.83 -4.99 5.98
CA VAL A 130 8.15 -5.58 7.14
C VAL A 130 7.36 -6.81 6.72
N ASP A 131 7.03 -7.66 7.68
CA ASP A 131 6.16 -8.82 7.47
C ASP A 131 4.98 -8.70 8.44
N VAL A 132 3.92 -8.06 7.98
CA VAL A 132 2.73 -7.77 8.80
C VAL A 132 1.45 -8.35 8.21
N CYS A 133 1.53 -9.07 7.10
CA CYS A 133 0.37 -9.63 6.44
C CYS A 133 0.22 -11.12 6.77
N ARG A 134 -1.03 -11.61 6.69
CA ARG A 134 -1.32 -13.03 6.82
C ARG A 134 -0.68 -13.79 5.66
N GLU A 135 -0.24 -15.00 5.93
CA GLU A 135 0.23 -15.88 4.88
C GLU A 135 -0.92 -16.19 3.93
N ILE A 136 -0.61 -16.18 2.64
CA ILE A 136 -1.59 -16.57 1.63
C ILE A 136 -1.68 -18.08 1.65
N GLU A 137 -2.86 -18.62 2.00
CA GLU A 137 -3.12 -20.06 1.89
C GLU A 137 -3.22 -20.40 0.41
N THR A 138 -2.31 -21.21 -0.06
CA THR A 138 -2.36 -21.75 -1.41
C THR A 138 -3.40 -22.88 -1.41
N PRO A 139 -4.46 -22.78 -2.24
CA PRO A 139 -5.42 -23.88 -2.36
C PRO A 139 -4.69 -25.14 -2.83
N VAL A 140 -4.95 -26.21 -2.15
CA VAL A 140 -4.34 -27.51 -2.50
C VAL A 140 -5.21 -28.21 -3.53
#